data_7a82a26c9a9be8c34ff491b5ebf99368
#
_entry.id   7a82a26c9a9be8c34ff491b5ebf99368
#
_cell.length_a   1.000
_cell.length_b   1.000
_cell.length_c   1.000
_cell.angle_alpha   90.00
_cell.angle_beta   90.00
_cell.angle_gamma   90.00
#
_symmetry.space_group_name_H-M   'P 1'
#
loop_
_entity.id
_entity.type
_entity.pdbx_description
1 polymer ?
#
loop_
_entity_poly.entity_id
_entity_poly.type
_entity_poly.pdbx_seq_one_letter_code
_entity_poly.pdbx_strand_id
1 'polypeptide(L)'
;MYVSPKKAAEYFNVSEQCLRSWATLGRIKYSLTKGGHRRYLIPDGEKQKDFITTKVIYARASNKKEISRQVEFLKGKNPTHKVISDIGSGINFERPGFKKVLDGLFKGIISEVVVTQRDRFTRFGYELFEWIFEEHNARLVYIDATEPKGENEELAEDLMAIITVFSSRYYGKRRYRTNL
;
A
#
# COMPACT_ATOMS: atom_id res chain seq x y z
N MET A 1 6.64 31.49 -2.47
CA MET A 1 7.43 31.83 -1.24
C MET A 1 8.06 30.55 -0.64
N TYR A 2 9.30 30.61 -0.08
CA TYR A 2 9.91 29.47 0.62
C TYR A 2 9.45 29.41 2.08
N VAL A 3 8.91 28.26 2.51
CA VAL A 3 8.33 28.05 3.85
C VAL A 3 8.96 26.88 4.59
N SER A 4 8.68 26.78 5.89
CA SER A 4 9.13 25.64 6.72
C SER A 4 8.46 24.33 6.29
N PRO A 5 9.06 23.16 6.62
CA PRO A 5 8.46 21.86 6.34
C PRO A 5 7.02 21.75 6.85
N LYS A 6 6.76 22.18 8.08
CA LYS A 6 5.43 22.14 8.67
C LYS A 6 4.40 22.94 7.85
N LYS A 7 4.70 24.21 7.49
CA LYS A 7 3.81 25.03 6.67
C LYS A 7 3.60 24.46 5.27
N ALA A 8 4.64 23.85 4.68
CA ALA A 8 4.51 23.20 3.40
C ALA A 8 3.64 21.93 3.49
N ALA A 9 3.78 21.13 4.54
CA ALA A 9 2.97 19.95 4.80
C ALA A 9 1.49 20.33 4.92
N GLU A 10 1.18 21.36 5.67
CA GLU A 10 -0.18 21.92 5.80
C GLU A 10 -0.72 22.40 4.44
N TYR A 11 0.11 23.17 3.68
CA TYR A 11 -0.30 23.71 2.38
C TYR A 11 -0.61 22.60 1.35
N PHE A 12 0.23 21.58 1.27
CA PHE A 12 0.08 20.46 0.32
C PHE A 12 -0.80 19.33 0.85
N ASN A 13 -1.29 19.45 2.09
CA ASN A 13 -2.07 18.43 2.79
C ASN A 13 -1.40 17.04 2.78
N VAL A 14 -0.12 17.00 3.11
CA VAL A 14 0.70 15.76 3.16
C VAL A 14 1.60 15.77 4.40
N SER A 15 2.15 14.60 4.76
CA SER A 15 3.14 14.52 5.82
C SER A 15 4.48 15.17 5.41
N GLU A 16 5.28 15.61 6.39
CA GLU A 16 6.64 16.10 6.14
C GLU A 16 7.53 15.04 5.47
N GLN A 17 7.26 13.76 5.73
CA GLN A 17 7.96 12.65 5.10
C GLN A 17 7.66 12.60 3.60
N CYS A 18 6.41 12.80 3.19
CA CYS A 18 6.04 12.93 1.77
C CYS A 18 6.75 14.09 1.10
N LEU A 19 6.84 15.26 1.77
CA LEU A 19 7.58 16.42 1.23
C LEU A 19 9.07 16.10 1.00
N ARG A 20 9.70 15.37 1.91
CA ARG A 20 11.11 14.93 1.75
C ARG A 20 11.26 14.02 0.53
N SER A 21 10.35 13.06 0.38
CA SER A 21 10.32 12.17 -0.78
C SER A 21 10.10 12.94 -2.08
N TRP A 22 9.16 13.89 -2.10
CA TRP A 22 8.89 14.73 -3.26
C TRP A 22 10.08 15.60 -3.66
N ALA A 23 10.78 16.17 -2.68
CA ALA A 23 12.00 16.93 -2.92
C ALA A 23 13.11 16.06 -3.54
N THR A 24 13.30 14.85 -3.02
CA THR A 24 14.27 13.88 -3.56
C THR A 24 13.91 13.43 -4.98
N LEU A 25 12.60 13.29 -5.27
CA LEU A 25 12.09 12.94 -6.60
C LEU A 25 11.99 14.15 -7.57
N GLY A 26 12.42 15.35 -7.15
CA GLY A 26 12.35 16.56 -7.96
C GLY A 26 10.92 17.09 -8.22
N ARG A 27 9.92 16.58 -7.49
CA ARG A 27 8.50 16.98 -7.67
C ARG A 27 8.18 18.32 -7.03
N ILE A 28 8.95 18.75 -6.04
CA ILE A 28 8.82 20.05 -5.36
C ILE A 28 10.19 20.72 -5.27
N LYS A 29 10.24 22.02 -5.52
CA LYS A 29 11.46 22.82 -5.35
C LYS A 29 11.69 23.12 -3.88
N TYR A 30 12.95 23.00 -3.45
CA TYR A 30 13.35 23.36 -2.10
C TYR A 30 14.69 24.10 -2.11
N SER A 31 14.99 24.81 -1.04
CA SER A 31 16.30 25.40 -0.74
C SER A 31 16.77 24.91 0.62
N LEU A 32 18.08 24.97 0.86
CA LEU A 32 18.66 24.71 2.17
C LEU A 32 18.99 26.04 2.86
N THR A 33 18.68 26.13 4.14
CA THR A 33 19.19 27.21 5.00
C THR A 33 20.68 27.01 5.28
N LYS A 34 21.36 28.03 5.83
CA LYS A 34 22.76 27.90 6.28
C LYS A 34 23.01 26.74 7.25
N GLY A 35 22.00 26.34 8.03
CA GLY A 35 22.01 25.22 8.95
C GLY A 35 21.57 23.88 8.33
N GLY A 36 21.45 23.76 7.00
CA GLY A 36 21.10 22.52 6.31
C GLY A 36 19.60 22.15 6.35
N HIS A 37 18.73 23.00 6.90
CA HIS A 37 17.30 22.73 6.95
C HIS A 37 16.61 23.05 5.62
N ARG A 38 15.74 22.14 5.15
CA ARG A 38 14.96 22.35 3.93
C ARG A 38 13.90 23.43 4.10
N ARG A 39 13.74 24.26 3.07
CA ARG A 39 12.61 25.21 2.88
C ARG A 39 11.98 24.89 1.54
N TYR A 40 10.67 24.73 1.51
CA TYR A 40 9.93 24.29 0.33
C TYR A 40 9.27 25.48 -0.34
N LEU A 41 9.31 25.51 -1.67
CA LEU A 41 8.68 26.55 -2.46
C LEU A 41 7.16 26.31 -2.55
N ILE A 42 6.37 27.24 -2.00
CA ILE A 42 4.93 27.29 -2.23
C ILE A 42 4.68 28.32 -3.32
N PRO A 43 3.93 27.99 -4.41
CA PRO A 43 3.51 28.95 -5.41
C PRO A 43 2.64 30.05 -4.78
N ASP A 44 2.91 31.28 -5.10
CA ASP A 44 2.07 32.43 -4.68
C ASP A 44 0.79 32.46 -5.52
N GLY A 45 -0.38 32.39 -4.88
CA GLY A 45 -1.67 32.65 -5.53
C GLY A 45 -2.37 31.45 -6.19
N GLU A 46 -1.78 30.28 -6.25
CA GLU A 46 -2.46 29.07 -6.71
C GLU A 46 -2.97 28.25 -5.50
N LYS A 47 -4.30 28.05 -5.44
CA LYS A 47 -4.89 26.98 -4.62
C LYS A 47 -4.19 25.68 -5.01
N GLN A 48 -3.75 24.96 -3.97
CA GLN A 48 -3.28 23.57 -3.97
C GLN A 48 -3.15 22.99 -5.38
N LYS A 49 -1.94 23.03 -5.95
CA LYS A 49 -1.68 22.23 -7.16
C LYS A 49 -2.01 20.81 -6.76
N ASP A 50 -3.04 20.24 -7.35
CA ASP A 50 -3.32 18.82 -7.24
C ASP A 50 -2.05 18.10 -7.70
N PHE A 51 -1.19 17.75 -6.74
CA PHE A 51 -0.08 16.88 -7.06
C PHE A 51 -0.71 15.64 -7.63
N ILE A 52 -0.39 15.35 -8.90
CA ILE A 52 -0.97 14.22 -9.62
C ILE A 52 -0.59 12.96 -8.84
N THR A 53 -1.43 12.61 -7.89
CA THR A 53 -1.35 11.35 -7.19
C THR A 53 -1.96 10.28 -8.07
N THR A 54 -1.46 9.08 -7.96
CA THR A 54 -1.96 7.94 -8.71
C THR A 54 -3.00 7.21 -7.84
N LYS A 55 -4.15 6.93 -8.42
CA LYS A 55 -5.14 6.02 -7.87
C LYS A 55 -4.91 4.62 -8.44
N VAL A 56 -5.02 3.61 -7.61
CA VAL A 56 -4.63 2.24 -7.93
C VAL A 56 -5.76 1.25 -7.66
N ILE A 57 -5.98 0.33 -8.59
CA ILE A 57 -6.67 -0.93 -8.34
C ILE A 57 -5.61 -1.93 -7.91
N TYR A 58 -5.80 -2.59 -6.77
CA TYR A 58 -4.98 -3.71 -6.37
C TYR A 58 -5.80 -4.99 -6.39
N ALA A 59 -5.32 -5.99 -7.14
CA ALA A 59 -5.95 -7.30 -7.25
C ALA A 59 -5.00 -8.40 -6.81
N ARG A 60 -5.50 -9.38 -6.03
CA ARG A 60 -4.75 -10.53 -5.57
C ARG A 60 -5.57 -11.80 -5.65
N ALA A 61 -4.98 -12.87 -6.13
CA ALA A 61 -5.57 -14.19 -6.09
C ALA A 61 -4.48 -15.28 -6.20
N SER A 62 -4.87 -16.55 -6.04
CA SER A 62 -4.00 -17.71 -6.29
C SER A 62 -3.74 -17.95 -7.80
N ASN A 63 -4.59 -17.43 -8.68
CA ASN A 63 -4.50 -17.64 -10.11
C ASN A 63 -4.83 -16.38 -10.95
N LYS A 64 -4.36 -16.37 -12.21
CA LYS A 64 -4.53 -15.24 -13.14
C LYS A 64 -5.99 -15.00 -13.54
N LYS A 65 -6.81 -16.04 -13.64
CA LYS A 65 -8.20 -15.93 -14.08
C LYS A 65 -9.02 -15.11 -13.08
N GLU A 66 -8.79 -15.35 -11.81
CA GLU A 66 -9.44 -14.62 -10.72
C GLU A 66 -8.99 -13.15 -10.67
N ILE A 67 -7.67 -12.90 -10.85
CA ILE A 67 -7.14 -11.53 -10.96
C ILE A 67 -7.85 -10.77 -12.09
N SER A 68 -8.00 -11.40 -13.27
CA SER A 68 -8.65 -10.75 -14.41
C SER A 68 -10.08 -10.35 -14.09
N ARG A 69 -10.85 -11.20 -13.41
CA ARG A 69 -12.21 -10.91 -12.97
C ARG A 69 -12.29 -9.74 -11.99
N GLN A 70 -11.39 -9.73 -10.98
CA GLN A 70 -11.30 -8.63 -10.01
C GLN A 70 -10.96 -7.31 -10.71
N VAL A 71 -10.00 -7.33 -11.61
CA VAL A 71 -9.58 -6.15 -12.38
C VAL A 71 -10.71 -5.64 -13.26
N GLU A 72 -11.39 -6.51 -14.00
CA GLU A 72 -12.52 -6.13 -14.86
C GLU A 72 -13.64 -5.48 -14.05
N PHE A 73 -14.04 -6.10 -12.95
CA PHE A 73 -15.03 -5.56 -12.03
C PHE A 73 -14.66 -4.18 -11.48
N LEU A 74 -13.43 -4.03 -10.98
CA LEU A 74 -12.97 -2.78 -10.41
C LEU A 74 -12.73 -1.69 -11.46
N LYS A 75 -12.28 -2.06 -12.65
CA LYS A 75 -12.09 -1.13 -13.78
C LYS A 75 -13.43 -0.59 -14.30
N GLY A 76 -14.49 -1.40 -14.29
CA GLY A 76 -15.83 -0.92 -14.63
C GLY A 76 -16.29 0.23 -13.73
N LYS A 77 -15.89 0.22 -12.45
CA LYS A 77 -16.23 1.27 -11.48
C LYS A 77 -15.17 2.38 -11.38
N ASN A 78 -13.92 2.08 -11.71
CA ASN A 78 -12.76 2.96 -11.54
C ASN A 78 -11.86 2.97 -12.80
N PRO A 79 -12.35 3.49 -13.95
CA PRO A 79 -11.69 3.33 -15.25
C PRO A 79 -10.30 4.01 -15.31
N THR A 80 -10.09 5.07 -14.55
CA THR A 80 -8.85 5.86 -14.56
C THR A 80 -7.73 5.29 -13.67
N HIS A 81 -8.05 4.36 -12.77
CA HIS A 81 -7.08 3.81 -11.82
C HIS A 81 -6.06 2.92 -12.51
N LYS A 82 -4.79 3.00 -12.10
CA LYS A 82 -3.75 2.07 -12.55
C LYS A 82 -3.92 0.72 -11.87
N VAL A 83 -3.59 -0.35 -12.57
CA VAL A 83 -3.69 -1.71 -12.03
C VAL A 83 -2.34 -2.18 -11.51
N ILE A 84 -2.33 -2.71 -10.30
CA ILE A 84 -1.24 -3.47 -9.71
C ILE A 84 -1.85 -4.79 -9.24
N SER A 85 -1.19 -5.90 -9.51
CA SER A 85 -1.70 -7.21 -9.11
C SER A 85 -0.59 -8.16 -8.68
N ASP A 86 -0.94 -9.12 -7.82
CA ASP A 86 -0.06 -10.17 -7.35
C ASP A 86 -0.76 -11.53 -7.43
N ILE A 87 0.02 -12.57 -7.75
CA ILE A 87 -0.36 -13.96 -7.54
C ILE A 87 0.30 -14.42 -6.24
N GLY A 88 -0.50 -14.86 -5.28
CA GLY A 88 0.03 -15.35 -4.00
C GLY A 88 -0.90 -15.15 -2.81
N SER A 89 -0.49 -15.71 -1.68
CA SER A 89 -1.24 -15.70 -0.44
C SER A 89 -1.39 -14.29 0.17
N GLY A 90 -2.52 -14.06 0.84
CA GLY A 90 -2.81 -12.83 1.57
C GLY A 90 -1.96 -12.60 2.82
N ILE A 91 -1.30 -13.64 3.34
CA ILE A 91 -0.36 -13.56 4.46
C ILE A 91 1.08 -13.25 4.02
N ASN A 92 1.36 -13.31 2.73
CA ASN A 92 2.69 -13.01 2.20
C ASN A 92 2.85 -11.51 1.94
N PHE A 93 3.56 -10.80 2.79
CA PHE A 93 3.87 -9.36 2.63
C PHE A 93 5.04 -9.09 1.66
N GLU A 94 5.75 -10.13 1.20
CA GLU A 94 6.85 -10.00 0.24
C GLU A 94 6.38 -9.87 -1.22
N ARG A 95 5.07 -9.86 -1.48
CA ARG A 95 4.47 -9.70 -2.81
C ARG A 95 4.97 -8.41 -3.48
N PRO A 96 5.49 -8.48 -4.72
CA PRO A 96 6.08 -7.32 -5.38
C PRO A 96 5.10 -6.16 -5.61
N GLY A 97 3.86 -6.46 -6.02
CA GLY A 97 2.82 -5.45 -6.20
C GLY A 97 2.39 -4.80 -4.90
N PHE A 98 2.26 -5.59 -3.83
CA PHE A 98 1.96 -5.08 -2.49
C PHE A 98 3.05 -4.13 -1.99
N LYS A 99 4.33 -4.52 -2.11
CA LYS A 99 5.47 -3.64 -1.78
C LYS A 99 5.47 -2.36 -2.62
N LYS A 100 5.16 -2.46 -3.92
CA LYS A 100 5.05 -1.30 -4.81
C LYS A 100 3.94 -0.34 -4.38
N VAL A 101 2.81 -0.85 -3.90
CA VAL A 101 1.72 -0.03 -3.36
C VAL A 101 2.19 0.71 -2.12
N LEU A 102 2.79 0.03 -1.15
CA LEU A 102 3.28 0.65 0.08
C LEU A 102 4.40 1.68 -0.19
N ASP A 103 5.35 1.35 -1.07
CA ASP A 103 6.40 2.29 -1.47
C ASP A 103 5.81 3.56 -2.11
N GLY A 104 4.81 3.41 -2.97
CA GLY A 104 4.08 4.53 -3.56
C GLY A 104 3.31 5.35 -2.54
N LEU A 105 2.72 4.71 -1.53
CA LEU A 105 2.04 5.36 -0.42
C LEU A 105 3.02 6.19 0.42
N PHE A 106 4.12 5.58 0.88
CA PHE A 106 5.13 6.27 1.70
C PHE A 106 5.83 7.42 0.97
N LYS A 107 5.91 7.35 -0.36
CA LYS A 107 6.41 8.44 -1.21
C LYS A 107 5.35 9.50 -1.52
N GLY A 108 4.10 9.34 -1.05
CA GLY A 108 3.00 10.26 -1.36
C GLY A 108 2.63 10.29 -2.86
N ILE A 109 2.90 9.20 -3.57
CA ILE A 109 2.56 9.05 -5.00
C ILE A 109 1.16 8.45 -5.16
N ILE A 110 0.77 7.55 -4.26
CA ILE A 110 -0.54 6.90 -4.26
C ILE A 110 -1.44 7.60 -3.24
N SER A 111 -2.63 8.02 -3.68
CA SER A 111 -3.64 8.63 -2.82
C SER A 111 -4.85 7.74 -2.58
N GLU A 112 -5.01 6.68 -3.37
CA GLU A 112 -6.14 5.77 -3.22
C GLU A 112 -5.78 4.39 -3.76
N VAL A 113 -6.13 3.38 -2.99
CA VAL A 113 -6.06 1.98 -3.42
C VAL A 113 -7.44 1.36 -3.27
N VAL A 114 -7.93 0.76 -4.35
CA VAL A 114 -9.24 0.10 -4.38
C VAL A 114 -9.04 -1.40 -4.55
N VAL A 115 -9.70 -2.18 -3.70
CA VAL A 115 -9.72 -3.65 -3.74
C VAL A 115 -11.16 -4.16 -3.79
N THR A 116 -11.37 -5.40 -4.18
CA THR A 116 -12.72 -6.02 -4.17
C THR A 116 -13.18 -6.31 -2.76
N GLN A 117 -12.29 -6.79 -1.88
CA GLN A 117 -12.57 -7.17 -0.50
C GLN A 117 -11.34 -6.90 0.35
N ARG A 118 -11.51 -6.78 1.67
CA ARG A 118 -10.41 -6.50 2.63
C ARG A 118 -9.29 -7.53 2.56
N ASP A 119 -9.63 -8.81 2.47
CA ASP A 119 -8.70 -9.92 2.41
C ASP A 119 -7.86 -9.94 1.12
N ARG A 120 -8.29 -9.25 0.06
CA ARG A 120 -7.51 -9.11 -1.18
C ARG A 120 -6.30 -8.19 -0.99
N PHE A 121 -6.39 -7.24 -0.07
CA PHE A 121 -5.22 -6.44 0.30
C PHE A 121 -4.30 -7.22 1.25
N THR A 122 -4.86 -7.67 2.36
CA THR A 122 -4.15 -8.48 3.37
C THR A 122 -5.12 -9.42 4.08
N ARG A 123 -4.68 -10.61 4.43
CA ARG A 123 -5.50 -11.58 5.18
C ARG A 123 -5.68 -11.16 6.63
N PHE A 124 -4.69 -10.49 7.22
CA PHE A 124 -4.71 -10.02 8.60
C PHE A 124 -4.22 -8.58 8.69
N GLY A 125 -4.72 -7.85 9.70
CA GLY A 125 -4.28 -6.50 10.00
C GLY A 125 -4.74 -5.46 8.99
N TYR A 126 -5.91 -5.64 8.38
CA TYR A 126 -6.47 -4.67 7.43
C TYR A 126 -6.64 -3.30 8.08
N GLU A 127 -7.11 -3.24 9.32
CA GLU A 127 -7.32 -2.02 10.11
C GLU A 127 -6.00 -1.27 10.34
N LEU A 128 -4.89 -1.98 10.51
CA LEU A 128 -3.56 -1.38 10.60
C LEU A 128 -3.19 -0.67 9.28
N PHE A 129 -3.49 -1.29 8.14
CA PHE A 129 -3.23 -0.66 6.85
C PHE A 129 -4.18 0.50 6.57
N GLU A 130 -5.46 0.43 6.95
CA GLU A 130 -6.37 1.58 6.88
C GLU A 130 -5.77 2.78 7.63
N TRP A 131 -5.37 2.58 8.88
CA TRP A 131 -4.73 3.62 9.68
C TRP A 131 -3.45 4.17 9.03
N ILE A 132 -2.56 3.29 8.49
CA ILE A 132 -1.35 3.72 7.79
C ILE A 132 -1.70 4.59 6.56
N PHE A 133 -2.74 4.22 5.80
CA PHE A 133 -3.18 5.01 4.65
C PHE A 133 -3.70 6.38 5.07
N GLU A 134 -4.50 6.46 6.14
CA GLU A 134 -5.01 7.71 6.70
C GLU A 134 -3.88 8.65 7.15
N GLU A 135 -2.88 8.12 7.88
CA GLU A 135 -1.68 8.88 8.29
C GLU A 135 -0.89 9.46 7.11
N HIS A 136 -1.00 8.84 5.94
CA HIS A 136 -0.38 9.32 4.69
C HIS A 136 -1.33 10.11 3.79
N ASN A 137 -2.49 10.53 4.29
CA ASN A 137 -3.54 11.25 3.52
C ASN A 137 -3.93 10.49 2.24
N ALA A 138 -4.02 9.18 2.33
CA ALA A 138 -4.47 8.28 1.28
C ALA A 138 -5.66 7.43 1.77
N ARG A 139 -6.33 6.76 0.86
CA ARG A 139 -7.48 5.92 1.18
C ARG A 139 -7.28 4.50 0.71
N LEU A 140 -7.60 3.56 1.58
CA LEU A 140 -7.75 2.15 1.23
C LEU A 140 -9.25 1.84 1.19
N VAL A 141 -9.77 1.53 0.01
CA VAL A 141 -11.21 1.36 -0.24
C VAL A 141 -11.46 -0.07 -0.70
N TYR A 142 -12.44 -0.74 -0.12
CA TYR A 142 -12.94 -1.99 -0.64
C TYR A 142 -14.36 -1.82 -1.18
N ILE A 143 -14.64 -2.56 -2.26
CA ILE A 143 -15.95 -2.56 -2.88
C ILE A 143 -16.44 -4.00 -2.78
N ASP A 144 -17.36 -4.26 -1.85
CA ASP A 144 -17.92 -5.61 -1.68
C ASP A 144 -18.46 -6.13 -3.02
N ALA A 145 -17.67 -7.01 -3.63
CA ALA A 145 -18.15 -7.88 -4.67
C ALA A 145 -18.76 -9.10 -3.98
N THR A 146 -19.99 -9.45 -4.28
CA THR A 146 -20.61 -10.73 -3.91
C THR A 146 -19.60 -11.85 -4.04
N GLU A 147 -19.44 -12.64 -2.97
CA GLU A 147 -18.38 -13.64 -2.75
C GLU A 147 -17.90 -14.36 -4.01
N PRO A 148 -16.63 -14.28 -4.39
CA PRO A 148 -16.07 -15.15 -5.40
C PRO A 148 -16.03 -16.58 -4.84
N LYS A 149 -16.52 -17.54 -5.62
CA LYS A 149 -16.29 -18.97 -5.35
C LYS A 149 -14.78 -19.21 -5.24
N GLY A 150 -14.31 -19.70 -4.11
CA GLY A 150 -12.89 -20.02 -3.88
C GLY A 150 -12.23 -19.37 -2.65
N GLU A 151 -12.91 -18.46 -1.95
CA GLU A 151 -12.37 -17.82 -0.72
C GLU A 151 -12.02 -18.85 0.37
N ASN A 152 -12.87 -19.85 0.57
CA ASN A 152 -12.66 -20.88 1.57
C ASN A 152 -11.43 -21.76 1.23
N GLU A 153 -11.17 -21.99 -0.05
CA GLU A 153 -10.00 -22.76 -0.51
C GLU A 153 -8.70 -21.95 -0.24
N GLU A 154 -8.65 -20.68 -0.62
CA GLU A 154 -7.51 -19.80 -0.32
C GLU A 154 -7.27 -19.66 1.19
N LEU A 155 -8.34 -19.53 1.99
CA LEU A 155 -8.22 -19.47 3.44
C LEU A 155 -7.65 -20.76 4.03
N ALA A 156 -8.10 -21.90 3.53
CA ALA A 156 -7.59 -23.21 3.94
C ALA A 156 -6.10 -23.37 3.58
N GLU A 157 -5.69 -22.96 2.38
CA GLU A 157 -4.28 -22.95 1.96
C GLU A 157 -3.41 -22.05 2.87
N ASP A 158 -3.89 -20.84 3.17
CA ASP A 158 -3.20 -19.90 4.07
C ASP A 158 -3.06 -20.51 5.48
N LEU A 159 -4.11 -21.15 6.01
CA LEU A 159 -4.07 -21.82 7.31
C LEU A 159 -3.09 -23.01 7.31
N MET A 160 -3.09 -23.82 6.27
CA MET A 160 -2.15 -24.93 6.13
C MET A 160 -0.70 -24.45 6.03
N ALA A 161 -0.44 -23.33 5.36
CA ALA A 161 0.89 -22.71 5.32
C ALA A 161 1.37 -22.31 6.72
N ILE A 162 0.50 -21.67 7.53
CA ILE A 162 0.82 -21.28 8.91
C ILE A 162 1.09 -22.51 9.77
N ILE A 163 0.23 -23.53 9.70
CA ILE A 163 0.38 -24.79 10.46
C ILE A 163 1.68 -25.48 10.10
N THR A 164 2.03 -25.54 8.81
CA THR A 164 3.27 -26.15 8.32
C THR A 164 4.51 -25.47 8.88
N VAL A 165 4.55 -24.11 8.84
CA VAL A 165 5.66 -23.34 9.41
C VAL A 165 5.76 -23.54 10.92
N PHE A 166 4.65 -23.54 11.64
CA PHE A 166 4.62 -23.76 13.08
C PHE A 166 5.08 -25.17 13.42
N SER A 167 4.55 -26.18 12.76
CA SER A 167 4.89 -27.59 12.98
C SER A 167 6.37 -27.88 12.72
N SER A 168 6.92 -27.37 11.60
CA SER A 168 8.33 -27.55 11.28
C SER A 168 9.26 -26.93 12.33
N ARG A 169 8.91 -25.76 12.86
CA ARG A 169 9.66 -25.11 13.95
C ARG A 169 9.54 -25.87 15.28
N TYR A 170 8.36 -26.40 15.57
CA TYR A 170 8.11 -27.15 16.81
C TYR A 170 8.82 -28.52 16.82
N TYR A 171 8.71 -29.27 15.73
CA TYR A 171 9.34 -30.60 15.59
C TYR A 171 10.84 -30.50 15.29
N GLY A 172 11.30 -29.48 14.59
CA GLY A 172 12.72 -29.23 14.36
C GLY A 172 13.51 -28.99 15.65
N LYS A 173 12.92 -28.32 16.65
CA LYS A 173 13.53 -28.12 17.97
C LYS A 173 13.62 -29.41 18.80
N ARG A 174 12.77 -30.40 18.58
CA ARG A 174 12.81 -31.67 19.29
C ARG A 174 13.97 -32.57 18.85
N ARG A 175 14.38 -32.53 17.57
CA ARG A 175 15.52 -33.34 17.06
C ARG A 175 16.86 -32.95 17.66
N TYR A 176 17.06 -31.71 18.08
CA TYR A 176 18.30 -31.25 18.72
C TYR A 176 18.42 -31.56 20.21
N ARG A 177 17.35 -32.00 20.87
CA ARG A 177 17.35 -32.34 22.30
C ARG A 177 17.61 -33.81 22.62
N THR A 178 17.67 -34.69 21.61
CA THR A 178 17.83 -36.15 21.80
C THR A 178 19.27 -36.63 21.63
N ASN A 179 20.24 -35.74 21.39
CA ASN A 179 21.65 -36.05 21.18
C ASN A 179 22.56 -35.37 22.21
N LEU A 180 22.13 -35.25 23.48
CA LEU A 180 22.97 -34.87 24.62
C LEU A 180 22.83 -35.92 25.72
#